data_b42c1abc8935347e74185df5097100d7
#
_entry.id   b42c1abc8935347e74185df5097100d7
#
_cell.length_a   1.000
_cell.length_b   1.000
_cell.length_c   1.000
_cell.angle_alpha   90.00
_cell.angle_beta   90.00
_cell.angle_gamma   90.00
#
_symmetry.space_group_name_H-M   'P 1'
#
loop_
_entity.id
_entity.type
_entity.pdbx_description
1 polymer ?
#
loop_
_entity_poly.entity_id
_entity_poly.type
_entity_poly.pdbx_seq_one_letter_code
_entity_poly.pdbx_strand_id
1 'polypeptide(L)'
;MSNLIVIVKITAKENHAEEVKTALLALVEPTLQEDGCIQYDCHQDSRNPHVFYFYEIWESADHLQAHGQSDHIKSMRIATEGMIVGRELNTMHKL
;
A
#
# COMPACT_ATOMS: atom_id res chain seq x y z
N MET A 1 -18.51 -10.96 11.15
CA MET A 1 -17.75 -11.20 9.92
C MET A 1 -16.29 -10.86 10.15
N SER A 2 -15.42 -11.65 9.59
CA SER A 2 -14.00 -11.41 9.77
C SER A 2 -13.50 -10.31 8.84
N ASN A 3 -12.57 -9.51 9.35
CA ASN A 3 -11.91 -8.48 8.55
C ASN A 3 -10.99 -9.12 7.51
N LEU A 4 -10.71 -8.38 6.46
CA LEU A 4 -9.77 -8.79 5.43
C LEU A 4 -8.40 -8.19 5.75
N ILE A 5 -7.39 -9.04 5.86
CA ILE A 5 -6.02 -8.60 6.07
C ILE A 5 -5.32 -8.58 4.71
N VAL A 6 -4.55 -7.52 4.46
CA VAL A 6 -3.85 -7.35 3.19
C VAL A 6 -2.39 -7.04 3.47
N ILE A 7 -1.51 -7.73 2.76
CA ILE A 7 -0.08 -7.42 2.77
C ILE A 7 0.34 -7.12 1.35
N VAL A 8 0.92 -5.93 1.16
CA VAL A 8 1.41 -5.49 -0.14
C VAL A 8 2.92 -5.33 -0.05
N LYS A 9 3.65 -5.95 -0.97
CA LYS A 9 5.09 -5.77 -1.10
C LYS A 9 5.35 -4.94 -2.35
N ILE A 10 6.09 -3.85 -2.20
CA ILE A 10 6.46 -2.98 -3.31
C ILE A 10 7.98 -2.90 -3.39
N THR A 11 8.53 -3.23 -4.56
CA THR A 11 9.95 -3.15 -4.81
C THR A 11 10.22 -2.00 -5.77
N ALA A 12 10.94 -0.99 -5.31
CA ALA A 12 11.34 0.15 -6.13
C ALA A 12 12.66 -0.14 -6.82
N LYS A 13 12.94 0.58 -7.91
CA LYS A 13 14.29 0.66 -8.43
C LYS A 13 15.17 1.26 -7.34
N GLU A 14 16.38 0.74 -7.15
CA GLU A 14 17.25 1.16 -6.05
C GLU A 14 17.52 2.67 -6.08
N ASN A 15 17.75 3.24 -7.26
CA ASN A 15 18.02 4.67 -7.40
C ASN A 15 16.78 5.56 -7.27
N HIS A 16 15.58 4.98 -7.08
CA HIS A 16 14.32 5.71 -6.90
C HIS A 16 13.65 5.38 -5.55
N ALA A 17 14.38 4.75 -4.63
CA ALA A 17 13.82 4.33 -3.35
C ALA A 17 13.21 5.50 -2.56
N GLU A 18 13.88 6.65 -2.50
CA GLU A 18 13.39 7.79 -1.73
C GLU A 18 12.15 8.42 -2.35
N GLU A 19 12.10 8.50 -3.66
CA GLU A 19 10.94 9.03 -4.38
C GLU A 19 9.72 8.13 -4.17
N VAL A 20 9.90 6.81 -4.27
CA VAL A 20 8.83 5.85 -4.02
C VAL A 20 8.38 5.92 -2.56
N LYS A 21 9.32 5.98 -1.63
CA LYS A 21 9.02 6.11 -0.20
C LYS A 21 8.11 7.32 0.08
N THR A 22 8.47 8.47 -0.47
CA THR A 22 7.68 9.70 -0.31
C THR A 22 6.25 9.52 -0.83
N ALA A 23 6.11 8.92 -2.03
CA ALA A 23 4.81 8.69 -2.64
C ALA A 23 3.96 7.71 -1.81
N LEU A 24 4.58 6.64 -1.28
CA LEU A 24 3.88 5.65 -0.47
C LEU A 24 3.43 6.22 0.88
N LEU A 25 4.29 7.03 1.52
CA LEU A 25 3.94 7.66 2.79
C LEU A 25 2.77 8.62 2.63
N ALA A 26 2.67 9.28 1.49
CA ALA A 26 1.56 10.21 1.21
C ALA A 26 0.20 9.50 1.13
N LEU A 27 0.18 8.18 1.00
CA LEU A 27 -1.07 7.41 0.97
C LEU A 27 -1.70 7.22 2.35
N VAL A 28 -0.90 7.28 3.42
CA VAL A 28 -1.34 6.84 4.75
C VAL A 28 -2.52 7.65 5.25
N GLU A 29 -2.38 8.97 5.32
CA GLU A 29 -3.43 9.84 5.87
C GLU A 29 -4.75 9.74 5.10
N PRO A 30 -4.77 9.92 3.77
CA PRO A 30 -6.05 9.83 3.04
C PRO A 30 -6.65 8.42 3.08
N THR A 31 -5.83 7.37 3.15
CA THR A 31 -6.35 6.00 3.23
C THR A 31 -7.02 5.75 4.57
N LEU A 32 -6.47 6.28 5.67
CA LEU A 32 -7.07 6.14 6.99
C LEU A 32 -8.45 6.81 7.07
N GLN A 33 -8.74 7.76 6.19
CA GLN A 33 -10.04 8.42 6.11
C GLN A 33 -11.04 7.66 5.26
N GLU A 34 -10.63 6.62 4.56
CA GLU A 34 -11.52 5.84 3.70
C GLU A 34 -12.48 4.98 4.53
N ASP A 35 -13.70 4.84 4.01
CA ASP A 35 -14.70 3.98 4.62
C ASP A 35 -14.18 2.53 4.63
N GLY A 36 -14.30 1.86 5.77
CA GLY A 36 -13.89 0.47 5.91
C GLY A 36 -12.41 0.24 6.17
N CYS A 37 -11.58 1.29 6.20
CA CYS A 37 -10.17 1.14 6.54
C CYS A 37 -10.01 1.07 8.06
N ILE A 38 -9.53 -0.08 8.55
CA ILE A 38 -9.32 -0.30 9.98
C ILE A 38 -7.86 -0.01 10.35
N GLN A 39 -6.93 -0.45 9.49
CA GLN A 39 -5.50 -0.26 9.72
C GLN A 39 -4.80 -0.12 8.37
N TYR A 40 -3.80 0.76 8.31
CA TYR A 40 -3.04 1.00 7.09
C TYR A 40 -1.65 1.53 7.46
N ASP A 41 -0.67 0.64 7.49
CA ASP A 41 0.69 0.96 7.92
C ASP A 41 1.69 0.69 6.81
N CYS A 42 2.55 1.68 6.55
CA CYS A 42 3.64 1.55 5.58
C CYS A 42 4.93 1.20 6.31
N HIS A 43 5.66 0.23 5.78
CA HIS A 43 6.91 -0.25 6.37
C HIS A 43 8.00 -0.27 5.31
N GLN A 44 9.24 -0.14 5.75
CA GLN A 44 10.41 -0.29 4.91
C GLN A 44 11.19 -1.51 5.41
N ASP A 45 11.63 -2.36 4.47
CA ASP A 45 12.43 -3.53 4.82
C ASP A 45 13.71 -3.09 5.53
N SER A 46 14.08 -3.77 6.62
CA SER A 46 15.22 -3.36 7.44
C SER A 46 16.57 -3.59 6.76
N ARG A 47 16.62 -4.43 5.73
CA ARG A 47 17.86 -4.78 5.01
C ARG A 47 17.90 -4.21 3.60
N ASN A 48 16.72 -4.02 2.99
CA ASN A 48 16.62 -3.57 1.60
C ASN A 48 15.82 -2.27 1.55
N PRO A 49 16.48 -1.11 1.58
CA PRO A 49 15.76 0.17 1.66
C PRO A 49 14.87 0.49 0.46
N HIS A 50 14.98 -0.27 -0.63
CA HIS A 50 14.10 -0.11 -1.80
C HIS A 50 12.89 -1.03 -1.78
N VAL A 51 12.67 -1.77 -0.67
CA VAL A 51 11.53 -2.66 -0.51
C VAL A 51 10.62 -2.15 0.60
N PHE A 52 9.33 -2.06 0.28
CA PHE A 52 8.31 -1.52 1.19
C PHE A 52 7.17 -2.51 1.35
N TYR A 53 6.53 -2.49 2.51
CA TYR A 53 5.37 -3.31 2.79
C TYR A 53 4.27 -2.45 3.37
N PHE A 54 3.03 -2.70 2.92
CA PHE A 54 1.84 -2.21 3.62
C PHE A 54 1.21 -3.38 4.37
N TYR A 55 0.85 -3.13 5.60
CA TYR A 55 0.01 -4.03 6.38
C TYR A 55 -1.33 -3.33 6.56
N GLU A 56 -2.39 -3.95 6.04
CA GLU A 56 -3.70 -3.31 5.97
C GLU A 56 -4.78 -4.22 6.52
N ILE A 57 -5.78 -3.63 7.15
CA ILE A 57 -6.98 -4.34 7.58
C ILE A 57 -8.19 -3.56 7.06
N TRP A 58 -9.06 -4.25 6.35
CA TRP A 58 -10.26 -3.68 5.76
C TRP A 58 -11.50 -4.44 6.24
N GLU A 59 -12.63 -3.74 6.33
CA GLU A 59 -13.90 -4.36 6.75
C GLU A 59 -14.38 -5.40 5.75
N SER A 60 -14.09 -5.22 4.47
CA SER A 60 -14.52 -6.14 3.42
C SER A 60 -13.67 -6.00 2.15
N ALA A 61 -13.82 -6.98 1.26
CA ALA A 61 -13.18 -6.93 -0.06
C ALA A 61 -13.68 -5.76 -0.90
N ASP A 62 -14.95 -5.36 -0.73
CA ASP A 62 -15.50 -4.22 -1.47
C ASP A 62 -14.82 -2.92 -1.06
N HIS A 63 -14.51 -2.75 0.21
CA HIS A 63 -13.80 -1.58 0.71
C HIS A 63 -12.37 -1.53 0.15
N LEU A 64 -11.69 -2.67 0.09
CA LEU A 64 -10.36 -2.76 -0.52
C LEU A 64 -10.42 -2.40 -2.00
N GLN A 65 -11.43 -2.87 -2.72
CA GLN A 65 -11.59 -2.57 -4.14
C GLN A 65 -11.79 -1.07 -4.36
N ALA A 66 -12.62 -0.44 -3.54
CA ALA A 66 -12.84 1.01 -3.61
C ALA A 66 -11.54 1.78 -3.36
N HIS A 67 -10.72 1.32 -2.40
CA HIS A 67 -9.41 1.89 -2.12
C HIS A 67 -8.53 1.90 -3.38
N GLY A 68 -8.50 0.81 -4.12
CA GLY A 68 -7.69 0.69 -5.34
C GLY A 68 -8.07 1.69 -6.42
N GLN A 69 -9.26 2.28 -6.34
CA GLN A 69 -9.77 3.25 -7.31
C GLN A 69 -9.77 4.68 -6.79
N SER A 70 -9.21 4.91 -5.60
CA SER A 70 -9.17 6.23 -4.98
C SER A 70 -8.25 7.19 -5.72
N ASP A 71 -8.51 8.49 -5.56
CA ASP A 71 -7.69 9.53 -6.19
C ASP A 71 -6.24 9.49 -5.70
N HIS A 72 -6.03 9.21 -4.42
CA HIS A 72 -4.66 9.17 -3.88
C HIS A 72 -3.88 7.96 -4.41
N ILE A 73 -4.53 6.82 -4.64
CA ILE A 73 -3.86 5.68 -5.29
C ILE A 73 -3.50 6.01 -6.74
N LYS A 74 -4.41 6.67 -7.47
CA LYS A 74 -4.13 7.09 -8.84
C LYS A 74 -2.97 8.07 -8.90
N SER A 75 -2.94 9.03 -7.98
CA SER A 75 -1.85 10.02 -7.90
C SER A 75 -0.51 9.34 -7.59
N MET A 76 -0.52 8.35 -6.70
CA MET A 76 0.68 7.58 -6.36
C MET A 76 1.20 6.82 -7.58
N ARG A 77 0.31 6.21 -8.36
CA ARG A 77 0.71 5.47 -9.57
C ARG A 77 1.39 6.40 -10.58
N ILE A 78 0.85 7.60 -10.76
CA ILE A 78 1.45 8.60 -11.64
C ILE A 78 2.81 9.04 -11.12
N ALA A 79 2.90 9.33 -9.82
CA ALA A 79 4.13 9.82 -9.20
C ALA A 79 5.27 8.79 -9.24
N THR A 80 4.94 7.51 -9.26
CA THR A 80 5.94 6.42 -9.22
C THR A 80 6.08 5.69 -10.55
N GLU A 81 5.54 6.23 -11.63
CA GLU A 81 5.60 5.61 -12.95
C GLU A 81 7.05 5.38 -13.36
N GLY A 82 7.36 4.12 -13.73
CA GLY A 82 8.72 3.74 -14.11
C GLY A 82 9.68 3.52 -12.96
N MET A 83 9.24 3.71 -11.70
CA MET A 83 10.10 3.61 -10.52
C MET A 83 9.90 2.33 -9.72
N ILE A 84 8.83 1.58 -9.99
CA ILE A 84 8.51 0.34 -9.28
C ILE A 84 8.75 -0.84 -10.20
N VAL A 85 9.52 -1.83 -9.73
CA VAL A 85 9.87 -3.01 -10.52
C VAL A 85 9.14 -4.27 -10.07
N GLY A 86 8.48 -4.23 -8.93
CA GLY A 86 7.71 -5.38 -8.46
C GLY A 86 6.61 -4.96 -7.50
N ARG A 87 5.48 -5.70 -7.56
CA ARG A 87 4.35 -5.48 -6.67
C ARG A 87 3.67 -6.81 -6.43
N GLU A 88 3.50 -7.17 -5.14
CA GLU A 88 2.76 -8.37 -4.75
C GLU A 88 1.71 -7.97 -3.74
N LEU A 89 0.48 -8.45 -3.93
CA LEU A 89 -0.61 -8.19 -3.01
C LEU A 89 -1.23 -9.53 -2.62
N ASN A 90 -1.33 -9.77 -1.32
CA ASN A 90 -1.96 -10.98 -0.79
C ASN A 90 -3.05 -10.59 0.19
N THR A 91 -4.20 -11.21 0.06
CA THR A 91 -5.30 -11.06 1.01
C THR A 91 -5.41 -12.33 1.85
N MET A 92 -5.78 -12.17 3.12
CA MET A 92 -5.82 -13.29 4.04
C MET A 92 -6.79 -13.02 5.18
N HIS A 93 -7.14 -14.07 5.88
CA HIS A 93 -7.96 -13.96 7.08
C HIS A 93 -7.18 -14.51 8.27
N LYS A 94 -7.34 -13.85 9.41
CA LYS A 94 -6.74 -14.33 10.65
C LYS A 94 -7.40 -15.66 11.05
N LEU A 95 -6.59 -16.62 11.43
CA LEU A 95 -7.06 -17.94 11.89
C LEU A 95 -7.37 -17.95 13.39
#